data_75b3074e548954c01c2cf0efe823af45
#
_entry.id   75b3074e548954c01c2cf0efe823af45
#
_cell.length_a   1.000
_cell.length_b   1.000
_cell.length_c   1.000
_cell.angle_alpha   90.00
_cell.angle_beta   90.00
_cell.angle_gamma   90.00
#
_symmetry.space_group_name_H-M   'P 1'
#
loop_
_entity.id
_entity.type
_entity.pdbx_description
1 polymer ?
#
loop_
_entity_poly.entity_id
_entity_poly.type
_entity_poly.pdbx_seq_one_letter_code
_entity_poly.pdbx_strand_id
1 'polypeptide(L)'
;VLYTADALMAGQVLEMSGMLILAMPGIVLATGFFLLLNNTIGLPQSADGIVIFTNALMAIPYALKVLENPMRDITARYSMLCQSLGIEGWSRLKVVELRALKRPLAQALAFACVLSIGDFGVVALFGNDDFRTLPFYLYQQIGSYRSQDGAVTALILLLLCFLLFTVIEKLPGRNVKTD
;
A
#
# COMPACT_ATOMS: atom_id res chain seq x y z
N VAL A 1 -10.70 26.67 17.13
CA VAL A 1 -11.98 25.90 17.03
C VAL A 1 -12.31 25.57 15.58
N LEU A 2 -12.19 26.52 14.62
CA LEU A 2 -12.45 26.26 13.18
C LEU A 2 -11.42 25.27 12.59
N TYR A 3 -10.16 25.40 12.91
CA TYR A 3 -9.06 24.53 12.40
C TYR A 3 -9.21 23.05 12.82
N THR A 4 -9.83 22.79 13.96
CA THR A 4 -10.09 21.42 14.43
C THR A 4 -11.29 20.77 13.74
N ALA A 5 -12.30 21.55 13.37
CA ALA A 5 -13.47 21.05 12.64
C ALA A 5 -13.10 20.64 11.20
N ASP A 6 -12.34 21.50 10.49
CA ASP A 6 -11.86 21.19 9.14
C ASP A 6 -10.92 19.97 9.10
N ALA A 7 -10.05 19.83 10.09
CA ALA A 7 -9.18 18.66 10.22
C ALA A 7 -9.95 17.37 10.51
N LEU A 8 -11.03 17.45 11.31
CA LEU A 8 -11.91 16.30 11.57
C LEU A 8 -12.72 15.91 10.33
N MET A 9 -13.25 16.88 9.61
CA MET A 9 -13.96 16.63 8.34
C MET A 9 -13.02 16.04 7.28
N ALA A 10 -11.83 16.58 7.12
CA ALA A 10 -10.84 16.04 6.21
C ALA A 10 -10.45 14.58 6.57
N GLY A 11 -10.31 14.26 7.85
CA GLY A 11 -10.06 12.91 8.33
C GLY A 11 -11.20 11.93 7.99
N GLN A 12 -12.45 12.33 8.21
CA GLN A 12 -13.62 11.52 7.87
C GLN A 12 -13.76 11.30 6.36
N VAL A 13 -13.54 12.33 5.55
CA VAL A 13 -13.56 12.21 4.09
C VAL A 13 -12.47 11.26 3.58
N LEU A 14 -11.27 11.34 4.17
CA LEU A 14 -10.18 10.44 3.83
C LEU A 14 -10.49 8.98 4.20
N GLU A 15 -11.10 8.76 5.36
CA GLU A 15 -11.52 7.43 5.83
C GLU A 15 -12.63 6.86 4.96
N MET A 16 -13.64 7.65 4.63
CA MET A 16 -14.73 7.25 3.72
C MET A 16 -14.21 6.95 2.32
N SER A 17 -13.32 7.78 1.77
CA SER A 17 -12.73 7.53 0.45
C SER A 17 -11.87 6.25 0.44
N GLY A 18 -11.14 5.97 1.52
CA GLY A 18 -10.42 4.73 1.69
C GLY A 18 -11.32 3.50 1.70
N MET A 19 -12.45 3.56 2.41
CA MET A 19 -13.43 2.48 2.43
C MET A 19 -14.09 2.26 1.06
N LEU A 20 -14.33 3.33 0.31
CA LEU A 20 -14.89 3.26 -1.05
C LEU A 20 -13.91 2.55 -2.00
N ILE A 21 -12.63 2.82 -1.90
CA ILE A 21 -11.59 2.14 -2.70
C ILE A 21 -11.57 0.64 -2.37
N LEU A 22 -11.69 0.26 -1.08
CA LEU A 22 -11.73 -1.14 -0.65
C LEU A 22 -12.99 -1.89 -1.14
N ALA A 23 -14.10 -1.19 -1.31
CA ALA A 23 -15.35 -1.77 -1.78
C ALA A 23 -15.34 -2.06 -3.29
N MET A 24 -14.42 -1.45 -4.05
CA MET A 24 -14.33 -1.65 -5.50
C MET A 24 -13.30 -2.73 -5.83
N PRO A 25 -13.64 -3.71 -6.69
CA PRO A 25 -12.65 -4.64 -7.24
C PRO A 25 -11.56 -3.89 -8.01
N GLY A 26 -10.29 -4.28 -7.81
CA GLY A 26 -9.15 -3.64 -8.48
C GLY A 26 -9.25 -3.60 -10.00
N ILE A 27 -9.80 -4.65 -10.59
CA ILE A 27 -10.02 -4.73 -12.03
C ILE A 27 -11.00 -3.65 -12.54
N VAL A 28 -12.04 -3.31 -11.78
CA VAL A 28 -13.01 -2.26 -12.13
C VAL A 28 -12.34 -0.90 -12.08
N LEU A 29 -11.55 -0.68 -11.04
CA LEU A 29 -10.82 0.57 -10.83
C LEU A 29 -9.77 0.78 -11.94
N ALA A 30 -9.03 -0.27 -12.29
CA ALA A 30 -8.05 -0.23 -13.37
C ALA A 30 -8.69 0.04 -14.74
N THR A 31 -9.82 -0.60 -15.03
CA THR A 31 -10.57 -0.37 -16.26
C THR A 31 -11.08 1.07 -16.32
N GLY A 32 -11.60 1.61 -15.21
CA GLY A 32 -12.04 2.99 -15.13
C GLY A 32 -10.92 3.98 -15.42
N PHE A 33 -9.74 3.77 -14.84
CA PHE A 33 -8.56 4.61 -15.12
C PHE A 33 -8.08 4.48 -16.56
N PHE A 34 -8.07 3.28 -17.11
CA PHE A 34 -7.71 3.08 -18.51
C PHE A 34 -8.61 3.87 -19.45
N LEU A 35 -9.93 3.77 -19.28
CA LEU A 35 -10.90 4.49 -20.10
C LEU A 35 -10.76 6.00 -19.94
N LEU A 36 -10.56 6.48 -18.72
CA LEU A 36 -10.38 7.89 -18.42
C LEU A 36 -9.10 8.45 -19.07
N LEU A 37 -7.99 7.77 -18.91
CA LEU A 37 -6.69 8.20 -19.43
C LEU A 37 -6.63 8.09 -20.97
N ASN A 38 -7.20 7.04 -21.54
CA ASN A 38 -7.25 6.86 -22.98
C ASN A 38 -8.08 7.96 -23.67
N ASN A 39 -9.18 8.38 -23.05
CA ASN A 39 -10.04 9.44 -23.60
C ASN A 39 -9.51 10.86 -23.38
N THR A 40 -8.73 11.10 -22.31
CA THR A 40 -8.33 12.48 -21.94
C THR A 40 -6.95 12.86 -22.42
N ILE A 41 -5.98 11.96 -22.37
CA ILE A 41 -4.57 12.32 -22.56
C ILE A 41 -3.98 11.62 -23.79
N GLY A 42 -4.67 10.62 -24.36
CA GLY A 42 -4.15 9.87 -25.51
C GLY A 42 -2.79 9.19 -25.19
N LEU A 43 -2.62 8.80 -23.93
CA LEU A 43 -1.35 8.24 -23.47
C LEU A 43 -1.03 6.94 -24.19
N PRO A 44 0.19 6.79 -24.72
CA PRO A 44 0.64 5.51 -25.20
C PRO A 44 0.72 4.53 -24.00
N GLN A 45 -0.21 3.61 -23.92
CA GLN A 45 -0.05 2.18 -23.70
C GLN A 45 1.00 1.69 -22.67
N SER A 46 1.39 2.45 -21.67
CA SER A 46 2.15 1.84 -20.59
C SER A 46 1.17 1.16 -19.63
N ALA A 47 0.78 -0.06 -19.97
CA ALA A 47 0.01 -0.96 -19.09
C ALA A 47 0.60 -0.96 -17.67
N ASP A 48 1.91 -0.92 -17.57
CA ASP A 48 2.69 -0.88 -16.34
C ASP A 48 2.32 0.29 -15.44
N GLY A 49 2.16 1.49 -16.01
CA GLY A 49 1.80 2.69 -15.26
C GLY A 49 0.41 2.58 -14.62
N ILE A 50 -0.55 2.00 -15.32
CA ILE A 50 -1.91 1.79 -14.81
C ILE A 50 -1.90 0.76 -13.69
N VAL A 51 -1.16 -0.35 -13.87
CA VAL A 51 -1.01 -1.38 -12.85
C VAL A 51 -0.38 -0.82 -11.58
N ILE A 52 0.73 -0.09 -11.70
CA ILE A 52 1.42 0.53 -10.55
C ILE A 52 0.51 1.51 -9.83
N PHE A 53 -0.17 2.39 -10.57
CA PHE A 53 -1.05 3.41 -10.00
C PHE A 53 -2.26 2.79 -9.29
N THR A 54 -2.89 1.78 -9.89
CA THR A 54 -4.04 1.09 -9.31
C THR A 54 -3.63 0.36 -8.03
N ASN A 55 -2.51 -0.38 -8.06
CA ASN A 55 -2.01 -1.09 -6.88
C ASN A 55 -1.61 -0.12 -5.76
N ALA A 56 -1.01 1.02 -6.09
CA ALA A 56 -0.71 2.05 -5.11
C ALA A 56 -1.98 2.61 -4.46
N LEU A 57 -3.01 2.91 -5.24
CA LEU A 57 -4.31 3.37 -4.74
C LEU A 57 -4.98 2.35 -3.83
N MET A 58 -4.96 1.08 -4.22
CA MET A 58 -5.55 -0.01 -3.41
C MET A 58 -4.77 -0.27 -2.11
N ALA A 59 -3.48 0.05 -2.07
CA ALA A 59 -2.67 -0.09 -0.87
C ALA A 59 -2.90 1.03 0.17
N ILE A 60 -3.38 2.21 -0.25
CA ILE A 60 -3.60 3.38 0.64
C ILE A 60 -4.50 3.05 1.84
N PRO A 61 -5.71 2.47 1.66
CA PRO A 61 -6.59 2.19 2.80
C PRO A 61 -5.97 1.25 3.82
N TYR A 62 -5.22 0.24 3.36
CA TYR A 62 -4.49 -0.67 4.27
C TYR A 62 -3.39 0.04 5.03
N ALA A 63 -2.62 0.90 4.36
CA ALA A 63 -1.59 1.71 5.00
C ALA A 63 -2.19 2.65 6.05
N LEU A 64 -3.31 3.30 5.74
CA LEU A 64 -4.03 4.16 6.67
C LEU A 64 -4.49 3.39 7.91
N LYS A 65 -5.07 2.20 7.73
CA LYS A 65 -5.52 1.35 8.85
C LYS A 65 -4.38 0.91 9.75
N VAL A 66 -3.25 0.54 9.18
CA VAL A 66 -2.05 0.14 9.96
C VAL A 66 -1.48 1.32 10.75
N LEU A 67 -1.55 2.53 10.19
CA LEU A 67 -0.98 3.74 10.80
C LEU A 67 -1.93 4.44 11.78
N GLU A 68 -3.23 4.21 11.73
CA GLU A 68 -4.25 4.92 12.51
C GLU A 68 -3.98 4.87 14.01
N ASN A 69 -3.92 3.68 14.60
CA ASN A 69 -3.71 3.50 16.04
C ASN A 69 -2.33 4.01 16.49
N PRO A 70 -1.21 3.66 15.83
CA PRO A 70 0.11 4.19 16.19
C PRO A 70 0.18 5.72 16.14
N MET A 71 -0.47 6.36 15.17
CA MET A 71 -0.51 7.82 15.09
C MET A 71 -1.30 8.45 16.25
N ARG A 72 -2.44 7.86 16.62
CA ARG A 72 -3.22 8.30 17.80
C ARG A 72 -2.41 8.17 19.09
N ASP A 73 -1.71 7.06 19.28
CA ASP A 73 -0.88 6.81 20.47
C ASP A 73 0.27 7.80 20.57
N ILE A 74 0.95 8.08 19.46
CA ILE A 74 2.05 9.05 19.39
C ILE A 74 1.53 10.44 19.70
N THR A 75 0.41 10.83 19.12
CA THR A 75 -0.20 12.13 19.37
C THR A 75 -0.60 12.28 20.84
N ALA A 76 -1.24 11.28 21.44
CA ALA A 76 -1.60 11.30 22.84
C ALA A 76 -0.38 11.39 23.77
N ARG A 77 0.68 10.68 23.46
CA ARG A 77 1.88 10.57 24.31
C ARG A 77 2.82 11.78 24.20
N TYR A 78 2.99 12.33 23.01
CA TYR A 78 4.01 13.36 22.75
C TYR A 78 3.45 14.77 22.55
N SER A 79 2.12 14.97 22.47
CA SER A 79 1.54 16.30 22.20
C SER A 79 1.92 17.35 23.24
N MET A 80 1.81 17.04 24.53
CA MET A 80 2.16 17.98 25.61
C MET A 80 3.66 18.28 25.60
N LEU A 81 4.49 17.28 25.34
CA LEU A 81 5.95 17.43 25.31
C LEU A 81 6.40 18.27 24.10
N CYS A 82 5.77 18.09 22.96
CA CYS A 82 6.04 18.94 21.80
C CYS A 82 5.62 20.39 22.03
N GLN A 83 4.46 20.62 22.67
CA GLN A 83 3.98 21.96 23.00
C GLN A 83 4.93 22.67 24.00
N SER A 84 5.39 21.97 25.02
CA SER A 84 6.33 22.56 26.01
C SER A 84 7.70 22.89 25.42
N LEU A 85 8.14 22.18 24.37
CA LEU A 85 9.40 22.39 23.68
C LEU A 85 9.27 23.31 22.45
N GLY A 86 8.08 23.81 22.14
CA GLY A 86 7.83 24.62 20.94
C GLY A 86 8.08 23.89 19.62
N ILE A 87 7.99 22.54 19.62
CA ILE A 87 8.20 21.73 18.42
C ILE A 87 6.86 21.57 17.71
N GLU A 88 6.68 22.30 16.59
CA GLU A 88 5.43 22.31 15.83
C GLU A 88 5.66 21.99 14.34
N GLY A 89 4.57 21.67 13.64
CA GLY A 89 4.53 21.51 12.19
C GLY A 89 5.48 20.45 11.64
N TRP A 90 6.27 20.81 10.65
CA TRP A 90 7.18 19.91 9.94
C TRP A 90 8.30 19.34 10.81
N SER A 91 8.77 20.12 11.78
CA SER A 91 9.80 19.68 12.73
C SER A 91 9.28 18.57 13.64
N ARG A 92 8.03 18.66 14.10
CA ARG A 92 7.35 17.60 14.87
C ARG A 92 7.22 16.32 14.06
N LEU A 93 6.77 16.43 12.81
CA LEU A 93 6.63 15.28 11.91
C LEU A 93 7.98 14.54 11.75
N LYS A 94 9.06 15.29 11.48
CA LYS A 94 10.37 14.72 11.15
C LYS A 94 11.10 14.14 12.36
N VAL A 95 11.07 14.84 13.50
CA VAL A 95 11.88 14.48 14.68
C VAL A 95 11.16 13.47 15.57
N VAL A 96 9.85 13.61 15.75
CA VAL A 96 9.05 12.79 16.68
C VAL A 96 8.25 11.72 15.95
N GLU A 97 7.38 12.13 15.04
CA GLU A 97 6.38 11.23 14.45
C GLU A 97 7.03 10.20 13.52
N LEU A 98 7.84 10.61 12.54
CA LEU A 98 8.53 9.70 11.63
C LEU A 98 9.44 8.70 12.35
N ARG A 99 10.09 9.15 13.44
CA ARG A 99 10.97 8.28 14.22
C ARG A 99 10.18 7.22 14.98
N ALA A 100 9.05 7.62 15.58
CA ALA A 100 8.18 6.71 16.32
C ALA A 100 7.37 5.79 15.40
N LEU A 101 7.00 6.25 14.20
CA LEU A 101 6.23 5.50 13.20
C LEU A 101 7.06 4.54 12.34
N LYS A 102 8.37 4.43 12.52
CA LYS A 102 9.23 3.57 11.67
C LYS A 102 8.72 2.13 11.55
N ARG A 103 8.31 1.52 12.65
CA ARG A 103 7.77 0.15 12.65
C ARG A 103 6.41 0.05 11.96
N PRO A 104 5.40 0.86 12.32
CA PRO A 104 4.13 0.89 11.61
C PRO A 104 4.27 1.20 10.11
N LEU A 105 5.17 2.11 9.73
CA LEU A 105 5.45 2.41 8.33
C LEU A 105 6.06 1.22 7.59
N ALA A 106 6.96 0.48 8.23
CA ALA A 106 7.50 -0.73 7.63
C ALA A 106 6.44 -1.81 7.47
N GLN A 107 5.54 -1.97 8.44
CA GLN A 107 4.39 -2.89 8.31
C GLN A 107 3.45 -2.46 7.18
N ALA A 108 3.10 -1.19 7.11
CA ALA A 108 2.27 -0.66 6.02
C ALA A 108 2.92 -0.91 4.64
N LEU A 109 4.23 -0.68 4.54
CA LEU A 109 5.00 -0.95 3.32
C LEU A 109 5.02 -2.45 2.99
N ALA A 110 5.22 -3.33 3.97
CA ALA A 110 5.20 -4.78 3.78
C ALA A 110 3.85 -5.25 3.23
N PHE A 111 2.75 -4.77 3.81
CA PHE A 111 1.40 -5.07 3.31
C PHE A 111 1.21 -4.56 1.89
N ALA A 112 1.59 -3.32 1.59
CA ALA A 112 1.48 -2.76 0.25
C ALA A 112 2.26 -3.57 -0.79
N CYS A 113 3.49 -3.97 -0.46
CA CYS A 113 4.31 -4.82 -1.34
C CYS A 113 3.68 -6.19 -1.59
N VAL A 114 3.20 -6.86 -0.54
CA VAL A 114 2.58 -8.18 -0.66
C VAL A 114 1.29 -8.10 -1.46
N LEU A 115 0.46 -7.08 -1.24
CA LEU A 115 -0.76 -6.85 -2.01
C LEU A 115 -0.44 -6.60 -3.49
N SER A 116 0.56 -5.78 -3.78
CA SER A 116 0.97 -5.47 -5.15
C SER A 116 1.53 -6.69 -5.89
N ILE A 117 2.32 -7.53 -5.21
CA ILE A 117 2.87 -8.76 -5.81
C ILE A 117 1.78 -9.81 -6.02
N GLY A 118 0.82 -9.88 -5.10
CA GLY A 118 -0.29 -10.84 -5.16
C GLY A 118 -1.41 -10.43 -6.11
N ASP A 119 -1.38 -9.20 -6.65
CA ASP A 119 -2.44 -8.74 -7.53
C ASP A 119 -2.39 -9.46 -8.89
N PHE A 120 -3.47 -10.16 -9.15
CA PHE A 120 -3.72 -10.82 -10.43
C PHE A 120 -4.72 -10.03 -11.28
N GLY A 121 -5.74 -9.43 -10.65
CA GLY A 121 -6.90 -8.89 -11.34
C GLY A 121 -6.56 -7.77 -12.33
N VAL A 122 -5.74 -6.82 -11.90
CA VAL A 122 -5.33 -5.69 -12.75
C VAL A 122 -4.38 -6.17 -13.85
N VAL A 123 -3.43 -7.06 -13.50
CA VAL A 123 -2.45 -7.57 -14.47
C VAL A 123 -3.09 -8.50 -15.49
N ALA A 124 -4.12 -9.24 -15.13
CA ALA A 124 -4.85 -10.09 -16.07
C ALA A 124 -5.51 -9.30 -17.21
N LEU A 125 -5.86 -8.04 -16.95
CA LEU A 125 -6.50 -7.17 -17.94
C LEU A 125 -5.46 -6.45 -18.83
N PHE A 126 -4.33 -6.04 -18.25
CA PHE A 126 -3.33 -5.20 -18.92
C PHE A 126 -2.00 -5.90 -19.18
N GLY A 127 -1.83 -7.15 -18.70
CA GLY A 127 -0.62 -7.93 -18.92
C GLY A 127 -0.39 -8.22 -20.40
N ASN A 128 0.82 -7.94 -20.85
CA ASN A 128 1.31 -8.25 -22.20
C ASN A 128 2.39 -9.31 -22.12
N ASP A 129 2.83 -9.79 -23.26
CA ASP A 129 3.96 -10.73 -23.31
C ASP A 129 5.26 -10.17 -22.73
N ASP A 130 5.41 -8.84 -22.75
CA ASP A 130 6.56 -8.13 -22.21
C ASP A 130 6.42 -7.82 -20.69
N PHE A 131 5.19 -7.80 -20.17
CA PHE A 131 4.89 -7.52 -18.76
C PHE A 131 4.06 -8.64 -18.14
N ARG A 132 4.73 -9.56 -17.45
CA ARG A 132 4.12 -10.70 -16.77
C ARG A 132 4.48 -10.69 -15.29
N THR A 133 3.48 -10.72 -14.43
CA THR A 133 3.69 -10.95 -12.99
C THR A 133 3.65 -12.44 -12.67
N LEU A 134 4.21 -12.82 -11.53
CA LEU A 134 4.19 -14.22 -11.06
C LEU A 134 2.76 -14.79 -10.94
N PRO A 135 1.75 -14.06 -10.38
CA PRO A 135 0.37 -14.55 -10.35
C PRO A 135 -0.22 -14.76 -11.75
N PHE A 136 0.09 -13.89 -12.70
CA PHE A 136 -0.37 -14.02 -14.09
C PHE A 136 0.27 -15.24 -14.77
N TYR A 137 1.56 -15.46 -14.56
CA TYR A 137 2.28 -16.61 -15.06
C TYR A 137 1.73 -17.93 -14.48
N LEU A 138 1.46 -17.95 -13.16
CA LEU A 138 0.80 -19.06 -12.49
C LEU A 138 -0.56 -19.40 -13.13
N TYR A 139 -1.37 -18.38 -13.39
CA TYR A 139 -2.66 -18.56 -14.05
C TYR A 139 -2.53 -19.17 -15.45
N GLN A 140 -1.58 -18.72 -16.25
CA GLN A 140 -1.30 -19.27 -17.56
C GLN A 140 -0.86 -20.75 -17.50
N GLN A 141 -0.02 -21.11 -16.54
CA GLN A 141 0.42 -22.50 -16.34
C GLN A 141 -0.75 -23.42 -16.00
N ILE A 142 -1.64 -22.99 -15.09
CA ILE A 142 -2.83 -23.75 -14.72
C ILE A 142 -3.79 -23.86 -15.91
N GLY A 143 -4.01 -22.78 -16.64
CA GLY A 143 -4.85 -22.76 -17.84
C GLY A 143 -4.32 -23.64 -18.97
N SER A 144 -3.03 -23.90 -19.01
CA SER A 144 -2.36 -24.80 -19.96
C SER A 144 -2.26 -26.26 -19.47
N TYR A 145 -2.98 -26.63 -18.42
CA TYR A 145 -2.95 -27.96 -17.79
C TYR A 145 -1.58 -28.39 -17.25
N ARG A 146 -0.66 -27.43 -17.04
CA ARG A 146 0.66 -27.67 -16.44
C ARG A 146 0.62 -27.47 -14.92
N SER A 147 -0.18 -28.29 -14.25
CA SER A 147 -0.46 -28.16 -12.83
C SER A 147 0.77 -28.34 -11.94
N GLN A 148 1.74 -29.16 -12.32
CA GLN A 148 2.99 -29.33 -11.56
C GLN A 148 3.85 -28.08 -11.60
N ASP A 149 4.03 -27.46 -12.76
CA ASP A 149 4.76 -26.21 -12.90
C ASP A 149 4.04 -25.06 -12.18
N GLY A 150 2.71 -25.04 -12.23
CA GLY A 150 1.86 -24.13 -11.48
C GLY A 150 2.06 -24.24 -9.96
N ALA A 151 2.15 -25.46 -9.44
CA ALA A 151 2.39 -25.68 -8.01
C ALA A 151 3.75 -25.15 -7.56
N VAL A 152 4.79 -25.29 -8.38
CA VAL A 152 6.13 -24.73 -8.10
C VAL A 152 6.09 -23.20 -8.11
N THR A 153 5.43 -22.61 -9.10
CA THR A 153 5.29 -21.14 -9.20
C THR A 153 4.50 -20.58 -8.01
N ALA A 154 3.43 -21.26 -7.59
CA ALA A 154 2.66 -20.89 -6.40
C ALA A 154 3.51 -20.95 -5.13
N LEU A 155 4.34 -21.96 -4.95
CA LEU A 155 5.25 -22.08 -3.82
C LEU A 155 6.29 -20.95 -3.82
N ILE A 156 6.86 -20.63 -4.98
CA ILE A 156 7.81 -19.52 -5.12
C ILE A 156 7.16 -18.19 -4.75
N LEU A 157 5.93 -17.94 -5.23
CA LEU A 157 5.17 -16.73 -4.90
C LEU A 157 4.92 -16.62 -3.39
N LEU A 158 4.50 -17.71 -2.76
CA LEU A 158 4.26 -17.76 -1.31
C LEU A 158 5.53 -17.48 -0.52
N LEU A 159 6.64 -18.12 -0.87
CA LEU A 159 7.94 -17.92 -0.22
C LEU A 159 8.44 -16.48 -0.41
N LEU A 160 8.27 -15.91 -1.60
CA LEU A 160 8.66 -14.54 -1.90
C LEU A 160 7.86 -13.53 -1.07
N CYS A 161 6.53 -13.69 -0.98
CA CYS A 161 5.69 -12.85 -0.14
C CYS A 161 6.08 -12.97 1.34
N PHE A 162 6.30 -14.18 1.84
CA PHE A 162 6.71 -14.42 3.21
C PHE A 162 8.08 -13.82 3.52
N LEU A 163 9.04 -13.98 2.62
CA LEU A 163 10.38 -13.42 2.75
C LEU A 163 10.35 -11.89 2.75
N LEU A 164 9.63 -11.28 1.82
CA LEU A 164 9.47 -9.83 1.77
C LEU A 164 8.84 -9.29 3.04
N PHE A 165 7.75 -9.89 3.50
CA PHE A 165 7.08 -9.49 4.72
C PHE A 165 8.03 -9.55 5.91
N THR A 166 8.73 -10.67 6.11
CA THR A 166 9.67 -10.84 7.23
C THR A 166 10.88 -9.91 7.14
N VAL A 167 11.41 -9.65 5.95
CA VAL A 167 12.54 -8.74 5.77
C VAL A 167 12.13 -7.31 6.08
N ILE A 168 11.01 -6.84 5.53
CA ILE A 168 10.54 -5.46 5.71
C ILE A 168 10.14 -5.23 7.18
N GLU A 169 9.50 -6.18 7.83
CA GLU A 169 9.12 -6.07 9.24
C GLU A 169 10.33 -6.01 10.18
N LYS A 170 11.41 -6.73 9.87
CA LYS A 170 12.64 -6.75 10.68
C LYS A 170 13.54 -5.54 10.48
N LEU A 171 13.43 -4.83 9.35
CA LEU A 171 14.28 -3.66 9.06
C LEU A 171 14.26 -2.58 10.15
N PRO A 172 13.10 -2.16 10.70
CA PRO A 172 13.06 -1.12 11.75
C PRO A 172 13.36 -1.64 13.16
N GLY A 173 13.43 -2.96 13.35
CA GLY A 173 13.62 -3.59 14.67
C GLY A 173 15.05 -3.61 15.19
N ARG A 174 16.03 -3.24 14.38
CA ARG A 174 17.46 -3.48 14.71
C ARG A 174 18.11 -2.47 15.66
N ASN A 175 17.42 -1.40 16.08
CA ASN A 175 18.02 -0.33 16.87
C ASN A 175 17.20 0.16 18.08
N VAL A 176 16.41 -0.70 18.72
CA VAL A 176 15.87 -0.36 20.05
C VAL A 176 16.29 -1.46 21.01
N LYS A 177 17.52 -1.35 21.54
CA LYS A 177 17.81 -1.86 22.87
C LYS A 177 16.95 -1.05 23.83
N THR A 178 15.99 -1.66 24.43
CA THR A 178 15.36 -1.21 25.67
C THR A 178 16.42 -1.35 26.76
N ASP A 179 17.06 -0.23 27.09
CA ASP A 179 17.65 -0.03 28.42
C ASP A 179 16.58 0.56 29.31
#